data_8dc7e204bc2b58a3e53541d278b215de
#
_entry.id   8dc7e204bc2b58a3e53541d278b215de
#
_cell.length_a   1.000
_cell.length_b   1.000
_cell.length_c   1.000
_cell.angle_alpha   90.00
_cell.angle_beta   90.00
_cell.angle_gamma   90.00
#
_symmetry.space_group_name_H-M   'P 1'
#
loop_
_entity.id
_entity.type
_entity.pdbx_description
1 polymer ?
#
loop_
_entity_poly.entity_id
_entity_poly.type
_entity_poly.pdbx_seq_one_letter_code
_entity_poly.pdbx_strand_id
1 'polypeptide(L)'
;MKSKLLKAGLCALVACGCLTGCAEESAANTVDLNSMTFEEIAQKASEDGEVNSVGMPDTWANWGETWTEIEETYGIKHTDTDMSSAEELALFANEANDATKDIGDVGQSFGPVAEEQEVTLPYKTSYWESIPDWAKDDDGDWIIGYYGTITFITNTDLVDTAPTSWQDILDGDYTVTIGDVSVATQAQSALLSAAIAFGGSESDIQPGLDFFKTLAEEGRLDMGDTSVARLEKGEIEVAVLWDYNSLGYRSQIQANNPDANFEVSVPTDGAIQSGYCTIINAYTKRPYAAAASREYILSDEGQINLAKGFARPIRDDVVLPEEVQAQLLPDEQYTNARFIEDQEAWDAAVADLATSWQEEVVAYAQ
;
A
#
# COMPACT_ATOMS: atom_id res chain seq x y z
N MET A 1 -41.74 -17.15 -79.53
CA MET A 1 -40.66 -17.01 -80.53
C MET A 1 -39.38 -16.56 -79.84
N LYS A 2 -38.32 -17.35 -79.95
CA LYS A 2 -36.90 -16.98 -80.05
C LYS A 2 -36.30 -16.13 -78.88
N SER A 3 -35.21 -16.32 -78.29
CA SER A 3 -34.05 -17.22 -78.60
C SER A 3 -33.15 -17.28 -77.33
N LYS A 4 -32.46 -18.39 -77.14
CA LYS A 4 -31.39 -18.60 -76.23
C LYS A 4 -30.20 -17.71 -76.53
N LEU A 5 -29.48 -17.24 -75.49
CA LEU A 5 -28.07 -16.98 -75.63
C LEU A 5 -27.41 -17.26 -74.28
N LEU A 6 -26.59 -18.31 -74.31
CA LEU A 6 -25.62 -18.72 -73.31
C LEU A 6 -24.52 -17.67 -73.25
N LYS A 7 -24.11 -17.27 -72.02
CA LYS A 7 -22.79 -16.71 -71.80
C LYS A 7 -22.19 -17.31 -70.53
N ALA A 8 -21.13 -18.03 -70.74
CA ALA A 8 -20.23 -18.50 -69.71
C ALA A 8 -19.55 -17.32 -69.04
N GLY A 9 -19.55 -17.30 -67.73
CA GLY A 9 -18.86 -16.29 -66.92
C GLY A 9 -18.02 -16.97 -65.85
N LEU A 10 -16.79 -16.77 -66.00
CA LEU A 10 -15.59 -17.17 -65.24
C LEU A 10 -15.78 -17.07 -63.72
N CYS A 11 -15.66 -18.21 -63.03
CA CYS A 11 -15.51 -18.24 -61.57
C CYS A 11 -14.12 -17.72 -61.18
N ALA A 12 -14.05 -16.50 -60.64
CA ALA A 12 -12.89 -16.01 -59.90
C ALA A 12 -13.06 -16.47 -58.45
N LEU A 13 -12.26 -17.48 -58.03
CA LEU A 13 -12.06 -17.81 -56.64
C LEU A 13 -11.31 -16.65 -55.99
N VAL A 14 -12.00 -15.84 -55.21
CA VAL A 14 -11.36 -14.96 -54.20
C VAL A 14 -11.07 -15.79 -52.99
N ALA A 15 -9.80 -16.21 -52.83
CA ALA A 15 -9.29 -16.77 -51.60
C ALA A 15 -9.32 -15.65 -50.54
N CYS A 16 -10.36 -15.61 -49.71
CA CYS A 16 -10.34 -14.86 -48.45
C CYS A 16 -9.32 -15.52 -47.51
N GLY A 17 -8.10 -15.03 -47.50
CA GLY A 17 -7.14 -15.35 -46.46
C GLY A 17 -7.70 -14.81 -45.11
N CYS A 18 -8.24 -15.72 -44.32
CA CYS A 18 -8.43 -15.46 -42.90
C CYS A 18 -7.07 -15.23 -42.29
N LEU A 19 -6.68 -13.98 -42.15
CA LEU A 19 -5.70 -13.60 -41.14
C LEU A 19 -6.37 -13.85 -39.78
N THR A 20 -6.26 -15.06 -39.28
CA THR A 20 -6.35 -15.33 -37.85
C THR A 20 -5.13 -14.66 -37.24
N GLY A 21 -5.27 -13.40 -36.85
CA GLY A 21 -4.40 -12.83 -35.85
C GLY A 21 -4.61 -13.69 -34.60
N CYS A 22 -3.65 -14.56 -34.31
CA CYS A 22 -3.49 -15.06 -32.96
C CYS A 22 -3.22 -13.80 -32.11
N ALA A 23 -4.23 -13.31 -31.38
CA ALA A 23 -3.93 -12.63 -30.16
C ALA A 23 -3.18 -13.69 -29.34
N GLU A 24 -1.90 -13.49 -29.09
CA GLU A 24 -1.22 -14.22 -28.03
C GLU A 24 -2.02 -13.91 -26.78
N GLU A 25 -2.75 -14.90 -26.25
CA GLU A 25 -3.32 -14.80 -24.91
C GLU A 25 -2.16 -14.52 -23.97
N SER A 26 -2.29 -13.47 -23.18
CA SER A 26 -1.34 -13.12 -22.13
C SER A 26 -1.22 -14.33 -21.21
N ALA A 27 -0.06 -14.96 -21.17
CA ALA A 27 0.19 -16.13 -20.36
C ALA A 27 0.92 -15.70 -19.09
N ALA A 28 0.25 -15.80 -17.95
CA ALA A 28 0.86 -15.67 -16.64
C ALA A 28 2.03 -16.65 -16.46
N ASN A 29 2.90 -16.38 -15.51
CA ASN A 29 4.04 -17.24 -15.20
C ASN A 29 3.55 -18.63 -14.77
N THR A 30 4.19 -19.68 -15.28
CA THR A 30 3.85 -21.07 -14.96
C THR A 30 4.81 -21.70 -13.94
N VAL A 31 5.70 -20.90 -13.36
CA VAL A 31 6.63 -21.35 -12.32
C VAL A 31 5.84 -21.62 -11.03
N ASP A 32 5.98 -22.84 -10.51
CA ASP A 32 5.44 -23.22 -9.20
C ASP A 32 6.53 -23.00 -8.13
N LEU A 33 6.57 -21.78 -7.56
CA LEU A 33 7.53 -21.40 -6.53
C LEU A 33 7.32 -22.21 -5.24
N ASN A 34 6.07 -22.59 -4.93
CA ASN A 34 5.73 -23.36 -3.73
C ASN A 34 6.23 -24.82 -3.76
N SER A 35 6.61 -25.34 -4.94
CA SER A 35 7.22 -26.65 -5.08
C SER A 35 8.75 -26.67 -4.89
N MET A 36 9.36 -25.48 -4.74
CA MET A 36 10.82 -25.29 -4.66
C MET A 36 11.28 -25.07 -3.21
N THR A 37 12.51 -25.45 -2.92
CA THR A 37 13.18 -25.01 -1.68
C THR A 37 13.67 -23.57 -1.82
N PHE A 38 13.79 -22.86 -0.69
CA PHE A 38 14.32 -21.49 -0.75
C PHE A 38 15.77 -21.46 -1.28
N GLU A 39 16.62 -22.47 -1.00
CA GLU A 39 17.97 -22.55 -1.56
C GLU A 39 17.98 -22.60 -3.11
N GLU A 40 17.04 -23.33 -3.70
CA GLU A 40 16.88 -23.35 -5.16
C GLU A 40 16.40 -22.01 -5.71
N ILE A 41 15.50 -21.33 -5.00
CA ILE A 41 15.01 -19.99 -5.36
C ILE A 41 16.16 -19.00 -5.26
N ALA A 42 16.90 -18.95 -4.15
CA ALA A 42 18.00 -18.00 -3.94
C ALA A 42 19.11 -18.15 -4.99
N GLN A 43 19.43 -19.40 -5.39
CA GLN A 43 20.39 -19.63 -6.46
C GLN A 43 19.92 -19.02 -7.79
N LYS A 44 18.64 -19.24 -8.15
CA LYS A 44 18.06 -18.71 -9.40
C LYS A 44 17.84 -17.20 -9.35
N ALA A 45 17.54 -16.65 -8.19
CA ALA A 45 17.41 -15.21 -7.98
C ALA A 45 18.71 -14.46 -8.33
N SER A 46 19.87 -15.05 -7.99
CA SER A 46 21.16 -14.50 -8.40
C SER A 46 21.37 -14.54 -9.93
N GLU A 47 20.73 -15.47 -10.65
CA GLU A 47 20.75 -15.54 -12.11
C GLU A 47 19.81 -14.50 -12.74
N ASP A 48 18.66 -14.19 -12.10
CA ASP A 48 17.76 -13.10 -12.48
C ASP A 48 18.48 -11.75 -12.37
N GLY A 49 19.32 -11.56 -11.35
CA GLY A 49 20.27 -10.49 -11.17
C GLY A 49 19.71 -9.10 -10.90
N GLU A 50 18.41 -8.90 -11.03
CA GLU A 50 17.69 -7.66 -10.68
C GLU A 50 16.25 -7.93 -10.28
N VAL A 51 15.65 -6.97 -9.56
CA VAL A 51 14.23 -6.92 -9.22
C VAL A 51 13.74 -5.47 -9.35
N ASN A 52 12.57 -5.28 -9.92
CA ASN A 52 11.95 -3.97 -10.06
C ASN A 52 10.64 -3.94 -9.26
N SER A 53 10.62 -3.12 -8.21
CA SER A 53 9.44 -2.98 -7.36
C SER A 53 8.53 -1.82 -7.77
N VAL A 54 7.35 -1.81 -7.18
CA VAL A 54 6.43 -0.67 -7.13
C VAL A 54 5.95 -0.48 -5.70
N GLY A 55 5.75 0.78 -5.29
CA GLY A 55 5.24 1.14 -3.97
C GLY A 55 6.22 0.94 -2.81
N MET A 56 7.51 0.77 -3.08
CA MET A 56 8.55 0.50 -2.07
C MET A 56 9.69 1.55 -2.12
N PRO A 57 9.37 2.87 -2.03
CA PRO A 57 10.39 3.91 -2.13
C PRO A 57 11.36 3.91 -0.94
N ASP A 58 12.62 4.24 -1.16
CA ASP A 58 13.71 4.19 -0.18
C ASP A 58 13.40 4.89 1.16
N THR A 59 12.59 5.95 1.10
CA THR A 59 12.26 6.79 2.28
C THR A 59 11.07 6.28 3.11
N TRP A 60 10.40 5.23 2.67
CA TRP A 60 9.26 4.64 3.32
C TRP A 60 9.68 3.37 4.07
N ALA A 61 9.30 3.23 5.34
CA ALA A 61 9.52 2.02 6.14
C ALA A 61 10.94 1.41 6.04
N ASN A 62 11.97 2.24 5.78
CA ASN A 62 13.37 1.82 5.60
C ASN A 62 13.62 0.87 4.41
N TRP A 63 12.82 0.99 3.35
CA TRP A 63 13.02 0.18 2.15
C TRP A 63 14.44 0.31 1.56
N GLY A 64 15.06 1.49 1.63
CA GLY A 64 16.42 1.70 1.11
C GLY A 64 17.47 0.79 1.72
N GLU A 65 17.46 0.57 3.06
CA GLU A 65 18.35 -0.37 3.72
C GLU A 65 17.97 -1.82 3.39
N THR A 66 16.67 -2.12 3.39
CA THR A 66 16.14 -3.45 3.04
C THR A 66 16.60 -3.88 1.64
N TRP A 67 16.50 -3.01 0.65
CA TRP A 67 16.95 -3.31 -0.72
C TRP A 67 18.47 -3.41 -0.82
N THR A 68 19.22 -2.62 -0.05
CA THR A 68 20.68 -2.72 0.03
C THR A 68 21.09 -4.10 0.54
N GLU A 69 20.46 -4.59 1.60
CA GLU A 69 20.77 -5.89 2.16
C GLU A 69 20.31 -7.07 1.28
N ILE A 70 19.22 -6.93 0.54
CA ILE A 70 18.80 -7.89 -0.50
C ILE A 70 19.86 -7.98 -1.61
N GLU A 71 20.40 -6.84 -2.07
CA GLU A 71 21.49 -6.83 -3.05
C GLU A 71 22.75 -7.50 -2.51
N GLU A 72 23.15 -7.19 -1.28
CA GLU A 72 24.33 -7.78 -0.62
C GLU A 72 24.15 -9.29 -0.39
N THR A 73 22.95 -9.76 -0.06
CA THR A 73 22.68 -11.15 0.28
C THR A 73 22.53 -12.04 -0.95
N TYR A 74 21.80 -11.58 -1.97
CA TYR A 74 21.43 -12.40 -3.13
C TYR A 74 22.07 -11.93 -4.45
N GLY A 75 22.73 -10.77 -4.46
CA GLY A 75 23.29 -10.19 -5.69
C GLY A 75 22.24 -9.60 -6.64
N ILE A 76 21.07 -9.26 -6.12
CA ILE A 76 19.92 -8.75 -6.88
C ILE A 76 19.95 -7.22 -6.85
N LYS A 77 20.13 -6.56 -7.98
CA LYS A 77 20.01 -5.10 -8.09
C LYS A 77 18.55 -4.68 -8.04
N HIS A 78 18.30 -3.53 -7.44
CA HIS A 78 16.94 -3.02 -7.24
C HIS A 78 16.69 -1.68 -7.92
N THR A 79 15.45 -1.51 -8.40
CA THR A 79 14.87 -0.19 -8.73
C THR A 79 13.41 -0.16 -8.30
N ASP A 80 12.96 0.98 -7.79
CA ASP A 80 11.56 1.21 -7.43
C ASP A 80 10.88 2.25 -8.32
N THR A 81 9.56 2.18 -8.38
CA THR A 81 8.70 3.24 -8.89
C THR A 81 7.56 3.44 -7.90
N ASP A 82 7.56 4.59 -7.23
CA ASP A 82 6.50 4.93 -6.28
C ASP A 82 5.18 5.16 -7.00
N MET A 83 4.13 4.48 -6.54
CA MET A 83 2.76 4.63 -7.05
C MET A 83 1.74 4.12 -6.01
N SER A 84 0.47 4.48 -6.19
CA SER A 84 -0.61 4.00 -5.34
C SER A 84 -0.96 2.55 -5.62
N SER A 85 -1.55 1.84 -4.63
CA SER A 85 -1.94 0.43 -4.76
C SER A 85 -2.84 0.15 -5.97
N ALA A 86 -3.77 1.05 -6.28
CA ALA A 86 -4.64 0.91 -7.46
C ALA A 86 -3.86 1.02 -8.77
N GLU A 87 -2.86 1.91 -8.83
CA GLU A 87 -1.99 2.05 -10.01
C GLU A 87 -1.09 0.83 -10.19
N GLU A 88 -0.60 0.23 -9.10
CA GLU A 88 0.19 -0.99 -9.12
C GLU A 88 -0.56 -2.16 -9.76
N LEU A 89 -1.78 -2.43 -9.28
CA LEU A 89 -2.62 -3.49 -9.85
C LEU A 89 -2.95 -3.22 -11.31
N ALA A 90 -3.30 -1.97 -11.64
CA ALA A 90 -3.57 -1.57 -13.02
C ALA A 90 -2.33 -1.74 -13.91
N LEU A 91 -1.13 -1.46 -13.40
CA LEU A 91 0.13 -1.66 -14.11
C LEU A 91 0.34 -3.15 -14.40
N PHE A 92 0.24 -4.03 -13.39
CA PHE A 92 0.42 -5.47 -13.55
C PHE A 92 -0.55 -6.05 -14.59
N ALA A 93 -1.83 -5.68 -14.49
CA ALA A 93 -2.86 -6.11 -15.43
C ALA A 93 -2.64 -5.61 -16.87
N ASN A 94 -2.24 -4.34 -17.03
CA ASN A 94 -2.10 -3.71 -18.34
C ASN A 94 -0.82 -4.12 -19.07
N GLU A 95 0.28 -4.28 -18.37
CA GLU A 95 1.56 -4.69 -18.96
C GLU A 95 1.56 -6.19 -19.30
N ALA A 96 0.95 -7.03 -18.45
CA ALA A 96 0.88 -8.47 -18.67
C ALA A 96 2.22 -9.05 -19.16
N ASN A 97 2.26 -9.68 -20.34
CA ASN A 97 3.46 -10.28 -20.93
C ASN A 97 4.64 -9.30 -21.14
N ASP A 98 4.37 -8.01 -21.18
CA ASP A 98 5.38 -6.96 -21.30
C ASP A 98 5.84 -6.43 -19.91
N ALA A 99 5.52 -7.17 -18.84
CA ALA A 99 5.81 -6.79 -17.46
C ALA A 99 7.22 -6.19 -17.28
N THR A 100 7.26 -5.02 -16.68
CA THR A 100 8.47 -4.28 -16.32
C THR A 100 8.75 -4.34 -14.82
N LYS A 101 7.75 -4.74 -14.03
CA LYS A 101 7.77 -4.81 -12.57
C LYS A 101 7.55 -6.24 -12.06
N ASP A 102 8.16 -6.55 -10.94
CA ASP A 102 8.27 -7.92 -10.43
C ASP A 102 7.54 -8.13 -9.10
N ILE A 103 7.54 -7.12 -8.23
CA ILE A 103 6.97 -7.19 -6.88
C ILE A 103 6.36 -5.83 -6.52
N GLY A 104 5.25 -5.84 -5.78
CA GLY A 104 4.55 -4.64 -5.32
C GLY A 104 4.28 -4.66 -3.81
N ASP A 105 3.98 -3.48 -3.24
CA ASP A 105 3.62 -3.26 -1.84
C ASP A 105 2.29 -2.52 -1.75
N VAL A 106 1.21 -3.27 -1.74
CA VAL A 106 -0.16 -2.73 -1.77
C VAL A 106 -0.81 -2.72 -0.40
N GLY A 107 -1.67 -1.74 -0.14
CA GLY A 107 -2.48 -1.74 1.09
C GLY A 107 -3.29 -3.01 1.24
N GLN A 108 -3.58 -3.41 2.47
CA GLN A 108 -4.18 -4.70 2.84
C GLN A 108 -5.44 -5.05 2.02
N SER A 109 -6.33 -4.10 1.77
CA SER A 109 -7.55 -4.31 0.98
C SER A 109 -7.29 -4.64 -0.49
N PHE A 110 -6.11 -4.31 -1.02
CA PHE A 110 -5.74 -4.58 -2.40
C PHE A 110 -5.12 -5.98 -2.61
N GLY A 111 -4.70 -6.67 -1.55
CA GLY A 111 -4.19 -8.04 -1.64
C GLY A 111 -5.21 -9.01 -2.26
N PRO A 112 -6.42 -9.17 -1.67
CA PRO A 112 -7.49 -9.99 -2.25
C PRO A 112 -7.93 -9.52 -3.65
N VAL A 113 -7.92 -8.21 -3.93
CA VAL A 113 -8.25 -7.68 -5.25
C VAL A 113 -7.21 -8.08 -6.29
N ALA A 114 -5.91 -8.11 -5.93
CA ALA A 114 -4.85 -8.55 -6.81
C ALA A 114 -4.98 -10.04 -7.16
N GLU A 115 -5.36 -10.87 -6.18
CA GLU A 115 -5.66 -12.29 -6.37
C GLU A 115 -6.88 -12.49 -7.28
N GLU A 116 -8.01 -11.79 -7.02
CA GLU A 116 -9.23 -11.86 -7.85
C GLU A 116 -8.97 -11.45 -9.31
N GLN A 117 -8.06 -10.49 -9.53
CA GLN A 117 -7.62 -10.06 -10.87
C GLN A 117 -6.64 -11.00 -11.53
N GLU A 118 -6.20 -12.08 -10.84
CA GLU A 118 -5.22 -13.05 -11.33
C GLU A 118 -3.88 -12.39 -11.75
N VAL A 119 -3.47 -11.31 -11.04
CA VAL A 119 -2.22 -10.58 -11.32
C VAL A 119 -1.09 -10.96 -10.36
N THR A 120 -1.29 -11.97 -9.51
CA THR A 120 -0.35 -12.44 -8.50
C THR A 120 0.25 -13.80 -8.87
N LEU A 121 1.51 -14.00 -8.46
CA LEU A 121 2.21 -15.29 -8.50
C LEU A 121 2.39 -15.78 -7.06
N PRO A 122 1.74 -16.89 -6.66
CA PRO A 122 1.75 -17.34 -5.28
C PRO A 122 3.13 -17.85 -4.84
N TYR A 123 3.55 -17.43 -3.63
CA TYR A 123 4.75 -17.91 -2.98
C TYR A 123 4.64 -17.84 -1.45
N LYS A 124 4.72 -19.00 -0.79
CA LYS A 124 4.80 -19.18 0.65
C LYS A 124 6.26 -19.15 1.09
N THR A 125 6.63 -18.17 1.91
CA THR A 125 7.99 -18.07 2.42
C THR A 125 8.29 -19.17 3.45
N SER A 126 9.56 -19.38 3.79
CA SER A 126 9.95 -20.30 4.87
C SER A 126 9.45 -19.84 6.26
N TYR A 127 9.01 -18.59 6.40
CA TYR A 127 8.41 -18.02 7.60
C TYR A 127 6.89 -18.15 7.68
N TRP A 128 6.28 -18.91 6.77
CA TRP A 128 4.82 -19.03 6.60
C TRP A 128 4.05 -19.28 7.90
N GLU A 129 4.56 -20.18 8.74
CA GLU A 129 3.91 -20.56 9.99
C GLU A 129 3.98 -19.48 11.09
N SER A 130 4.92 -18.51 10.97
CA SER A 130 5.07 -17.39 11.89
C SER A 130 4.23 -16.16 11.49
N ILE A 131 3.60 -16.19 10.33
CA ILE A 131 2.72 -15.12 9.86
C ILE A 131 1.29 -15.43 10.30
N PRO A 132 0.57 -14.51 10.95
CA PRO A 132 -0.82 -14.71 11.34
C PRO A 132 -1.72 -15.08 10.15
N ASP A 133 -2.70 -15.96 10.36
CA ASP A 133 -3.58 -16.43 9.27
C ASP A 133 -4.35 -15.28 8.60
N TRP A 134 -4.74 -14.25 9.34
CA TRP A 134 -5.42 -13.07 8.80
C TRP A 134 -4.53 -12.19 7.92
N ALA A 135 -3.22 -12.38 7.96
CA ALA A 135 -2.21 -11.54 7.30
C ALA A 135 -1.67 -12.15 6.00
N LYS A 136 -2.31 -13.20 5.50
CA LYS A 136 -1.85 -13.91 4.30
C LYS A 136 -3.01 -14.60 3.60
N ASP A 137 -2.90 -14.76 2.30
CA ASP A 137 -3.75 -15.65 1.51
C ASP A 137 -3.32 -17.11 1.68
N ASP A 138 -4.28 -18.05 1.61
CA ASP A 138 -4.03 -19.48 1.82
C ASP A 138 -2.97 -20.10 0.88
N ASP A 139 -2.82 -19.58 -0.33
CA ASP A 139 -1.86 -20.05 -1.35
C ASP A 139 -0.60 -19.17 -1.47
N GLY A 140 -0.60 -17.99 -0.83
CA GLY A 140 0.53 -17.06 -0.80
C GLY A 140 0.52 -16.07 -1.96
N ASP A 141 -0.64 -15.77 -2.53
CA ASP A 141 -0.81 -14.72 -3.53
C ASP A 141 -0.43 -13.36 -2.96
N TRP A 142 -0.86 -13.07 -1.76
CA TRP A 142 -0.47 -11.89 -1.00
C TRP A 142 -0.08 -12.23 0.44
N ILE A 143 0.86 -11.47 1.01
CA ILE A 143 1.31 -11.61 2.39
C ILE A 143 1.57 -10.20 2.94
N ILE A 144 0.96 -9.85 4.07
CA ILE A 144 1.30 -8.61 4.78
C ILE A 144 2.76 -8.67 5.24
N GLY A 145 3.56 -7.69 4.84
CA GLY A 145 4.97 -7.58 5.23
C GLY A 145 5.15 -6.83 6.53
N TYR A 146 4.32 -5.83 6.79
CA TYR A 146 4.35 -4.97 7.97
C TYR A 146 3.03 -4.24 8.13
N TYR A 147 2.83 -3.58 9.25
CA TYR A 147 1.65 -2.76 9.47
C TYR A 147 1.96 -1.45 10.19
N GLY A 148 1.04 -0.52 10.09
CA GLY A 148 1.05 0.75 10.78
C GLY A 148 -0.28 1.07 11.44
N THR A 149 -0.28 2.12 12.25
CA THR A 149 -1.45 2.65 12.95
C THR A 149 -1.63 4.10 12.56
N ILE A 150 -2.85 4.53 12.32
CA ILE A 150 -3.16 5.94 12.08
C ILE A 150 -2.76 6.77 13.29
N THR A 151 -2.00 7.85 13.03
CA THR A 151 -1.52 8.81 14.02
C THR A 151 -1.72 10.24 13.57
N PHE A 152 -1.65 11.16 14.50
CA PHE A 152 -1.48 12.59 14.25
C PHE A 152 0.00 12.92 14.37
N ILE A 153 0.59 13.58 13.37
CA ILE A 153 1.85 14.31 13.51
C ILE A 153 1.52 15.78 13.55
N THR A 154 1.86 16.44 14.66
CA THR A 154 1.52 17.82 14.96
C THR A 154 2.78 18.66 15.03
N ASN A 155 2.81 19.76 14.28
CA ASN A 155 3.86 20.77 14.39
C ASN A 155 3.59 21.66 15.61
N THR A 156 4.28 21.38 16.73
CA THR A 156 4.10 22.13 17.99
C THR A 156 4.80 23.49 18.01
N ASP A 157 5.47 23.89 16.93
CA ASP A 157 5.89 25.27 16.70
C ASP A 157 4.73 26.15 16.17
N LEU A 158 3.67 25.53 15.64
CA LEU A 158 2.50 26.21 15.09
C LEU A 158 1.29 26.17 16.02
N VAL A 159 1.15 25.12 16.83
CA VAL A 159 0.00 24.92 17.73
C VAL A 159 0.47 24.71 19.16
N ASP A 160 -0.26 25.29 20.14
CA ASP A 160 0.13 25.26 21.55
C ASP A 160 -0.05 23.88 22.21
N THR A 161 -0.99 23.07 21.70
CA THR A 161 -1.34 21.74 22.25
C THR A 161 -1.61 20.79 21.12
N ALA A 162 -0.91 19.67 21.07
CA ALA A 162 -1.14 18.64 20.09
C ALA A 162 -2.44 17.85 20.41
N PRO A 163 -3.30 17.56 19.40
CA PRO A 163 -4.48 16.74 19.61
C PRO A 163 -4.07 15.29 19.89
N THR A 164 -4.82 14.60 20.75
CA THR A 164 -4.66 13.18 21.09
C THR A 164 -5.90 12.35 20.77
N SER A 165 -6.94 12.99 20.27
CA SER A 165 -8.19 12.34 19.86
C SER A 165 -8.80 13.09 18.66
N TRP A 166 -9.66 12.42 17.91
CA TRP A 166 -10.48 13.05 16.88
C TRP A 166 -11.43 14.10 17.48
N GLN A 167 -11.86 13.87 18.74
CA GLN A 167 -12.66 14.85 19.46
C GLN A 167 -11.87 16.13 19.75
N ASP A 168 -10.57 16.04 20.10
CA ASP A 168 -9.73 17.24 20.29
C ASP A 168 -9.62 18.03 18.99
N ILE A 169 -9.52 17.36 17.84
CA ILE A 169 -9.49 18.02 16.53
C ILE A 169 -10.83 18.72 16.26
N LEU A 170 -11.96 18.08 16.57
CA LEU A 170 -13.28 18.66 16.35
C LEU A 170 -13.49 19.91 17.21
N ASP A 171 -13.09 19.86 18.48
CA ASP A 171 -13.27 20.93 19.46
C ASP A 171 -12.21 22.05 19.34
N GLY A 172 -11.11 21.80 18.66
CA GLY A 172 -10.02 22.74 18.45
C GLY A 172 -10.17 23.59 17.19
N ASP A 173 -9.10 24.28 16.82
CA ASP A 173 -9.00 25.16 15.65
C ASP A 173 -7.90 24.75 14.67
N TYR A 174 -7.44 23.49 14.77
CA TYR A 174 -6.38 22.93 13.94
C TYR A 174 -6.77 22.86 12.46
N THR A 175 -5.79 23.18 11.59
CA THR A 175 -5.84 22.83 10.18
C THR A 175 -5.29 21.43 9.99
N VAL A 176 -6.06 20.55 9.37
CA VAL A 176 -5.75 19.12 9.26
C VAL A 176 -5.64 18.69 7.80
N THR A 177 -4.62 17.91 7.46
CA THR A 177 -4.51 17.23 6.17
C THR A 177 -4.43 15.70 6.34
N ILE A 178 -5.10 14.97 5.45
CA ILE A 178 -5.07 13.49 5.44
C ILE A 178 -4.61 12.91 4.10
N GLY A 179 -4.32 13.78 3.11
CA GLY A 179 -4.00 13.37 1.75
C GLY A 179 -5.23 13.03 0.92
N ASP A 180 -5.04 12.30 -0.17
CA ASP A 180 -6.10 12.00 -1.14
C ASP A 180 -6.84 10.69 -0.80
N VAL A 181 -8.05 10.84 -0.29
CA VAL A 181 -8.96 9.73 0.08
C VAL A 181 -9.37 8.88 -1.13
N SER A 182 -9.34 9.45 -2.33
CA SER A 182 -9.80 8.73 -3.53
C SER A 182 -8.85 7.61 -4.00
N VAL A 183 -7.57 7.67 -3.58
CA VAL A 183 -6.52 6.76 -4.09
C VAL A 183 -5.59 6.17 -3.01
N ALA A 184 -5.48 6.81 -1.84
CA ALA A 184 -4.49 6.45 -0.84
C ALA A 184 -5.11 5.68 0.34
N THR A 185 -4.67 4.44 0.56
CA THR A 185 -5.11 3.59 1.68
C THR A 185 -4.93 4.28 3.04
N GLN A 186 -3.85 5.05 3.23
CA GLN A 186 -3.63 5.83 4.45
C GLN A 186 -4.74 6.85 4.70
N ALA A 187 -5.12 7.62 3.68
CA ALA A 187 -6.18 8.62 3.78
C ALA A 187 -7.56 7.99 4.01
N GLN A 188 -7.84 6.85 3.36
CA GLN A 188 -9.05 6.05 3.56
C GLN A 188 -9.12 5.53 5.01
N SER A 189 -8.01 5.01 5.52
CA SER A 189 -7.92 4.54 6.92
C SER A 189 -8.03 5.67 7.94
N ALA A 190 -7.56 6.88 7.62
CA ALA A 190 -7.78 8.08 8.44
C ALA A 190 -9.27 8.44 8.51
N LEU A 191 -10.00 8.35 7.39
CA LEU A 191 -11.44 8.57 7.37
C LEU A 191 -12.18 7.51 8.20
N LEU A 192 -11.83 6.23 8.06
CA LEU A 192 -12.42 5.16 8.87
C LEU A 192 -12.12 5.36 10.37
N SER A 193 -10.88 5.76 10.71
CA SER A 193 -10.47 6.07 12.08
C SER A 193 -11.38 7.15 12.69
N ALA A 194 -11.62 8.25 11.96
CA ALA A 194 -12.58 9.29 12.37
C ALA A 194 -14.02 8.74 12.46
N ALA A 195 -14.46 7.95 11.49
CA ALA A 195 -15.80 7.36 11.53
C ALA A 195 -16.03 6.55 12.82
N ILE A 196 -15.07 5.71 13.19
CA ILE A 196 -15.12 4.90 14.42
C ILE A 196 -15.14 5.76 15.67
N ALA A 197 -14.34 6.83 15.73
CA ALA A 197 -14.34 7.75 16.84
C ALA A 197 -15.73 8.37 17.11
N PHE A 198 -16.50 8.59 16.06
CA PHE A 198 -17.86 9.17 16.15
C PHE A 198 -18.98 8.15 16.03
N GLY A 199 -18.69 6.87 16.31
CA GLY A 199 -19.71 5.80 16.45
C GLY A 199 -20.09 5.10 15.15
N GLY A 200 -19.32 5.31 14.08
CA GLY A 200 -19.43 4.57 12.84
C GLY A 200 -18.74 3.20 12.87
N SER A 201 -18.63 2.58 11.71
CA SER A 201 -18.02 1.26 11.52
C SER A 201 -17.55 1.12 10.08
N GLU A 202 -16.97 -0.04 9.74
CA GLU A 202 -16.61 -0.40 8.36
C GLU A 202 -17.79 -0.33 7.37
N SER A 203 -19.02 -0.62 7.86
CA SER A 203 -20.27 -0.53 7.08
C SER A 203 -20.98 0.81 7.19
N ASP A 204 -20.53 1.71 8.06
CA ASP A 204 -21.10 3.05 8.27
C ASP A 204 -20.01 4.09 8.45
N ILE A 205 -19.50 4.60 7.33
CA ILE A 205 -18.45 5.62 7.28
C ILE A 205 -19.00 7.06 7.36
N GLN A 206 -20.34 7.21 7.40
CA GLN A 206 -20.97 8.53 7.38
C GLN A 206 -20.49 9.46 8.50
N PRO A 207 -20.30 9.02 9.76
CA PRO A 207 -19.76 9.89 10.81
C PRO A 207 -18.37 10.46 10.48
N GLY A 208 -17.53 9.72 9.76
CA GLY A 208 -16.23 10.21 9.28
C GLY A 208 -16.37 11.26 8.17
N LEU A 209 -17.26 11.03 7.21
CA LEU A 209 -17.59 12.04 6.18
C LEU A 209 -18.15 13.32 6.79
N ASP A 210 -19.06 13.22 7.76
CA ASP A 210 -19.65 14.37 8.46
C ASP A 210 -18.59 15.15 9.26
N PHE A 211 -17.63 14.44 9.87
CA PHE A 211 -16.49 15.05 10.57
C PHE A 211 -15.64 15.88 9.59
N PHE A 212 -15.17 15.30 8.50
CA PHE A 212 -14.33 16.00 7.53
C PHE A 212 -15.09 17.09 6.77
N LYS A 213 -16.40 16.92 6.55
CA LYS A 213 -17.26 17.97 6.03
C LYS A 213 -17.29 19.18 6.96
N THR A 214 -17.40 18.95 8.27
CA THR A 214 -17.35 20.02 9.25
C THR A 214 -16.04 20.82 9.16
N LEU A 215 -14.89 20.12 9.09
CA LEU A 215 -13.60 20.77 8.90
C LEU A 215 -13.51 21.53 7.58
N ALA A 216 -14.08 21.00 6.50
CA ALA A 216 -14.11 21.65 5.19
C ALA A 216 -14.95 22.94 5.21
N GLU A 217 -16.16 22.89 5.80
CA GLU A 217 -17.05 24.05 5.96
C GLU A 217 -16.42 25.17 6.82
N GLU A 218 -15.59 24.80 7.78
CA GLU A 218 -14.86 25.72 8.67
C GLU A 218 -13.54 26.23 8.06
N GLY A 219 -13.15 25.72 6.87
CA GLY A 219 -11.88 26.06 6.23
C GLY A 219 -10.66 25.47 6.95
N ARG A 220 -10.84 24.40 7.71
CA ARG A 220 -9.83 23.70 8.50
C ARG A 220 -9.32 22.41 7.84
N LEU A 221 -9.92 21.96 6.74
CA LEU A 221 -9.44 20.83 5.95
C LEU A 221 -8.48 21.31 4.87
N ASP A 222 -7.23 20.95 5.00
CA ASP A 222 -6.20 21.19 3.99
C ASP A 222 -6.19 20.01 2.99
N MET A 223 -6.52 20.29 1.75
CA MET A 223 -6.62 19.32 0.65
C MET A 223 -5.27 19.02 -0.01
N GLY A 224 -4.17 19.55 0.50
CA GLY A 224 -2.83 19.30 0.00
C GLY A 224 -2.29 17.92 0.42
N ASP A 225 -1.15 17.55 -0.17
CA ASP A 225 -0.43 16.34 0.20
C ASP A 225 0.17 16.41 1.60
N THR A 226 0.45 15.25 2.19
CA THR A 226 1.04 15.10 3.52
C THR A 226 2.57 14.95 3.47
N SER A 227 3.24 15.67 2.58
CA SER A 227 4.69 15.50 2.34
C SER A 227 5.58 16.07 3.44
N VAL A 228 6.75 15.44 3.60
CA VAL A 228 7.85 15.93 4.46
C VAL A 228 8.17 17.40 4.18
N ALA A 229 8.22 17.78 2.89
CA ALA A 229 8.58 19.12 2.47
C ALA A 229 7.60 20.21 2.98
N ARG A 230 6.31 19.90 3.05
CA ARG A 230 5.30 20.81 3.60
C ARG A 230 5.37 20.89 5.13
N LEU A 231 5.59 19.75 5.80
CA LEU A 231 5.83 19.72 7.25
C LEU A 231 7.08 20.54 7.63
N GLU A 232 8.19 20.34 6.93
CA GLU A 232 9.46 21.05 7.16
C GLU A 232 9.33 22.59 6.97
N LYS A 233 8.49 23.02 6.02
CA LYS A 233 8.22 24.45 5.78
C LYS A 233 7.22 25.06 6.75
N GLY A 234 6.58 24.27 7.63
CA GLY A 234 5.53 24.75 8.51
C GLY A 234 4.23 25.11 7.78
N GLU A 235 3.93 24.40 6.68
CA GLU A 235 2.68 24.58 5.94
C GLU A 235 1.56 23.69 6.49
N ILE A 236 1.86 22.74 7.37
CA ILE A 236 0.93 21.77 7.96
C ILE A 236 0.99 21.90 9.49
N GLU A 237 -0.16 22.10 10.11
CA GLU A 237 -0.31 22.07 11.58
C GLU A 237 -0.44 20.64 12.09
N VAL A 238 -1.40 19.88 11.53
CA VAL A 238 -1.65 18.47 11.86
C VAL A 238 -1.79 17.68 10.57
N ALA A 239 -0.97 16.63 10.41
CA ALA A 239 -1.19 15.63 9.38
C ALA A 239 -1.61 14.29 10.00
N VAL A 240 -2.46 13.55 9.29
CA VAL A 240 -2.88 12.22 9.68
C VAL A 240 -2.18 11.21 8.78
N LEU A 241 -1.32 10.39 9.38
CA LEU A 241 -0.41 9.47 8.69
C LEU A 241 -0.34 8.13 9.44
N TRP A 242 0.22 7.12 8.81
CA TRP A 242 0.70 5.96 9.54
C TRP A 242 1.79 6.35 10.54
N ASP A 243 1.88 5.65 11.67
CA ASP A 243 2.89 5.89 12.72
C ASP A 243 4.32 5.86 12.18
N TYR A 244 4.64 4.91 11.29
CA TYR A 244 5.97 4.85 10.68
C TYR A 244 6.27 6.06 9.78
N ASN A 245 5.29 6.59 9.06
CA ASN A 245 5.46 7.83 8.29
C ASN A 245 5.61 9.04 9.21
N SER A 246 4.76 9.16 10.22
CA SER A 246 4.84 10.26 11.19
C SER A 246 6.20 10.30 11.91
N LEU A 247 6.66 9.14 12.39
CA LEU A 247 7.95 9.02 13.06
C LEU A 247 9.13 9.21 12.11
N GLY A 248 9.04 8.63 10.92
CA GLY A 248 10.06 8.76 9.86
C GLY A 248 10.21 10.21 9.41
N TYR A 249 9.11 10.91 9.15
CA TYR A 249 9.11 12.32 8.76
C TYR A 249 9.66 13.22 9.86
N ARG A 250 9.22 13.00 11.11
CA ARG A 250 9.80 13.70 12.26
C ARG A 250 11.31 13.49 12.34
N SER A 251 11.77 12.26 12.24
CA SER A 251 13.19 11.90 12.30
C SER A 251 13.99 12.58 11.17
N GLN A 252 13.46 12.56 9.95
CA GLN A 252 14.10 13.18 8.78
C GLN A 252 14.19 14.71 8.92
N ILE A 253 13.11 15.36 9.38
CA ILE A 253 13.10 16.82 9.59
C ILE A 253 14.08 17.18 10.69
N GLN A 254 14.08 16.48 11.83
CA GLN A 254 14.96 16.75 12.96
C GLN A 254 16.44 16.48 12.65
N ALA A 255 16.74 15.58 11.72
CA ALA A 255 18.12 15.38 11.24
C ALA A 255 18.67 16.64 10.52
N ASN A 256 17.80 17.38 9.82
CA ASN A 256 18.15 18.62 9.12
C ASN A 256 18.00 19.84 10.02
N ASN A 257 17.00 19.86 10.89
CA ASN A 257 16.66 20.95 11.82
C ASN A 257 16.35 20.37 13.23
N PRO A 258 17.38 20.21 14.09
CA PRO A 258 17.20 19.64 15.44
C PRO A 258 16.25 20.45 16.35
N ASP A 259 15.97 21.70 16.02
CA ASP A 259 15.08 22.59 16.78
C ASP A 259 13.61 22.48 16.35
N ALA A 260 13.30 21.72 15.30
CA ALA A 260 11.93 21.48 14.85
C ALA A 260 11.17 20.60 15.85
N ASN A 261 9.98 21.05 16.25
CA ASN A 261 9.18 20.38 17.28
C ASN A 261 7.94 19.73 16.65
N PHE A 262 7.91 18.40 16.73
CA PHE A 262 6.77 17.60 16.27
C PHE A 262 6.38 16.58 17.34
N GLU A 263 5.10 16.54 17.65
CA GLU A 263 4.50 15.48 18.47
C GLU A 263 3.78 14.46 17.59
N VAL A 264 3.92 13.18 17.92
CA VAL A 264 3.22 12.08 17.23
C VAL A 264 2.39 11.34 18.26
N SER A 265 1.09 11.23 18.01
CA SER A 265 0.14 10.58 18.90
C SER A 265 -0.81 9.65 18.16
N VAL A 266 -1.11 8.48 18.76
CA VAL A 266 -2.17 7.57 18.31
C VAL A 266 -3.51 8.11 18.84
N PRO A 267 -4.56 8.28 18.00
CA PRO A 267 -5.87 8.73 18.47
C PRO A 267 -6.42 7.79 19.55
N THR A 268 -6.86 8.37 20.67
CA THR A 268 -7.38 7.60 21.83
C THR A 268 -8.80 7.12 21.64
N ASP A 269 -9.53 7.64 20.68
CA ASP A 269 -10.96 7.44 20.44
C ASP A 269 -11.29 6.68 19.13
N GLY A 270 -10.31 6.42 18.29
CA GLY A 270 -10.53 5.67 17.05
C GLY A 270 -9.23 5.47 16.27
N ALA A 271 -8.42 4.48 16.64
CA ALA A 271 -7.17 4.19 15.94
C ALA A 271 -7.32 2.93 15.06
N ILE A 272 -7.11 3.08 13.76
CA ILE A 272 -7.12 1.96 12.81
C ILE A 272 -5.70 1.53 12.50
N GLN A 273 -5.51 0.21 12.48
CA GLN A 273 -4.31 -0.46 12.01
C GLN A 273 -4.59 -1.10 10.66
N SER A 274 -3.62 -1.03 9.76
CA SER A 274 -3.66 -1.73 8.49
C SER A 274 -2.26 -2.09 8.03
N GLY A 275 -2.17 -3.17 7.27
CA GLY A 275 -0.92 -3.66 6.73
C GLY A 275 -0.72 -3.30 5.27
N TYR A 276 0.49 -3.60 4.80
CA TYR A 276 0.83 -3.58 3.39
C TYR A 276 1.24 -4.99 2.94
N CYS A 277 0.65 -5.42 1.83
CA CYS A 277 0.85 -6.75 1.28
C CYS A 277 1.94 -6.72 0.21
N THR A 278 2.92 -7.58 0.34
CA THR A 278 3.77 -7.89 -0.80
C THR A 278 3.01 -8.78 -1.78
N ILE A 279 2.98 -8.40 -3.05
CA ILE A 279 2.43 -9.17 -4.16
C ILE A 279 3.51 -9.40 -5.22
N ILE A 280 3.66 -10.62 -5.72
CA ILE A 280 4.57 -10.93 -6.83
C ILE A 280 3.76 -10.87 -8.11
N ASN A 281 4.21 -10.12 -9.10
CA ASN A 281 3.51 -9.99 -10.38
C ASN A 281 3.43 -11.33 -11.12
N ALA A 282 2.23 -11.79 -11.48
CA ALA A 282 2.00 -13.02 -12.23
C ALA A 282 2.77 -13.09 -13.55
N TYR A 283 3.08 -11.96 -14.14
CA TYR A 283 3.74 -11.84 -15.45
C TYR A 283 5.24 -11.48 -15.33
N THR A 284 5.79 -11.49 -14.10
CA THR A 284 7.21 -11.14 -13.88
C THR A 284 8.14 -11.98 -14.74
N LYS A 285 9.21 -11.33 -15.22
CA LYS A 285 10.31 -12.02 -15.91
C LYS A 285 11.40 -12.52 -14.95
N ARG A 286 11.26 -12.20 -13.65
CA ARG A 286 12.23 -12.47 -12.59
C ARG A 286 11.56 -13.05 -11.34
N PRO A 287 10.85 -14.19 -11.50
CA PRO A 287 10.03 -14.75 -10.42
C PRO A 287 10.86 -15.15 -9.19
N TYR A 288 12.12 -15.55 -9.41
CA TYR A 288 12.99 -15.99 -8.32
C TYR A 288 13.55 -14.80 -7.53
N ALA A 289 13.91 -13.71 -8.21
CA ALA A 289 14.35 -12.48 -7.54
C ALA A 289 13.20 -11.87 -6.72
N ALA A 290 11.98 -11.83 -7.25
CA ALA A 290 10.79 -11.38 -6.52
C ALA A 290 10.50 -12.26 -5.29
N ALA A 291 10.56 -13.59 -5.44
CA ALA A 291 10.38 -14.53 -4.34
C ALA A 291 11.46 -14.40 -3.26
N ALA A 292 12.74 -14.28 -3.65
CA ALA A 292 13.84 -14.07 -2.70
C ALA A 292 13.73 -12.72 -1.97
N SER A 293 13.22 -11.69 -2.64
CA SER A 293 12.93 -10.40 -1.99
C SER A 293 11.82 -10.54 -0.96
N ARG A 294 10.70 -11.21 -1.25
CA ARG A 294 9.63 -11.49 -0.29
C ARG A 294 10.14 -12.32 0.89
N GLU A 295 10.98 -13.31 0.63
CA GLU A 295 11.62 -14.12 1.69
C GLU A 295 12.42 -13.25 2.66
N TYR A 296 13.25 -12.35 2.11
CA TYR A 296 14.06 -11.43 2.92
C TYR A 296 13.17 -10.47 3.73
N ILE A 297 12.17 -9.86 3.12
CA ILE A 297 11.22 -8.94 3.77
C ILE A 297 10.59 -9.58 5.01
N LEU A 298 10.28 -10.87 4.93
CA LEU A 298 9.66 -11.62 6.03
C LEU A 298 10.66 -12.35 6.94
N SER A 299 11.97 -12.24 6.69
CA SER A 299 13.02 -12.75 7.59
C SER A 299 13.11 -11.92 8.88
N ASP A 300 13.89 -12.38 9.87
CA ASP A 300 14.14 -11.60 11.10
C ASP A 300 14.85 -10.28 10.77
N GLU A 301 15.84 -10.32 9.88
CA GLU A 301 16.58 -9.14 9.42
C GLU A 301 15.67 -8.16 8.68
N GLY A 302 14.84 -8.63 7.75
CA GLY A 302 13.89 -7.79 7.00
C GLY A 302 12.86 -7.13 7.92
N GLN A 303 12.29 -7.88 8.85
CA GLN A 303 11.34 -7.36 9.84
C GLN A 303 11.99 -6.35 10.80
N ILE A 304 13.24 -6.57 11.21
CA ILE A 304 14.01 -5.60 12.00
C ILE A 304 14.28 -4.33 11.17
N ASN A 305 14.61 -4.46 9.89
CA ASN A 305 14.84 -3.30 9.01
C ASN A 305 13.58 -2.45 8.81
N LEU A 306 12.43 -3.09 8.62
CA LEU A 306 11.15 -2.38 8.57
C LEU A 306 10.88 -1.66 9.91
N ALA A 307 11.20 -2.29 11.06
CA ALA A 307 11.06 -1.67 12.38
C ALA A 307 12.06 -0.52 12.63
N LYS A 308 13.26 -0.55 12.06
CA LYS A 308 14.17 0.62 12.03
C LYS A 308 13.55 1.80 11.28
N GLY A 309 12.70 1.51 10.28
CA GLY A 309 11.86 2.47 9.58
C GLY A 309 10.54 2.78 10.28
N PHE A 310 10.42 2.39 11.56
CA PHE A 310 9.27 2.59 12.44
C PHE A 310 8.02 1.75 12.10
N ALA A 311 8.04 0.92 11.05
CA ALA A 311 6.95 0.02 10.73
C ALA A 311 6.90 -1.15 11.72
N ARG A 312 5.69 -1.66 12.01
CA ARG A 312 5.55 -2.78 12.94
C ARG A 312 5.69 -4.11 12.21
N PRO A 313 6.54 -5.02 12.72
CA PRO A 313 6.67 -6.36 12.17
C PRO A 313 5.33 -7.09 12.16
N ILE A 314 5.07 -7.84 11.10
CA ILE A 314 3.88 -8.70 11.04
C ILE A 314 4.06 -10.01 11.81
N ARG A 315 5.30 -10.43 12.02
CA ARG A 315 5.63 -11.65 12.74
C ARG A 315 5.83 -11.38 14.23
N ASP A 316 5.06 -12.05 15.08
CA ASP A 316 5.10 -11.90 16.55
C ASP A 316 6.34 -12.54 17.19
N ASP A 317 7.06 -13.41 16.47
CA ASP A 317 8.25 -14.11 16.98
C ASP A 317 9.56 -13.34 16.76
N VAL A 318 9.51 -12.19 16.06
CA VAL A 318 10.69 -11.34 15.85
C VAL A 318 11.03 -10.56 17.10
N VAL A 319 12.28 -10.68 17.56
CA VAL A 319 12.78 -9.92 18.71
C VAL A 319 13.51 -8.67 18.23
N LEU A 320 12.89 -7.52 18.44
CA LEU A 320 13.50 -6.24 18.08
C LEU A 320 14.67 -5.89 19.01
N PRO A 321 15.79 -5.36 18.48
CA PRO A 321 16.85 -4.75 19.28
C PRO A 321 16.30 -3.62 20.18
N GLU A 322 16.87 -3.45 21.38
CA GLU A 322 16.39 -2.45 22.36
C GLU A 322 16.39 -1.03 21.78
N GLU A 323 17.40 -0.69 20.97
CA GLU A 323 17.50 0.61 20.31
C GLU A 323 16.41 0.83 19.25
N VAL A 324 15.95 -0.24 18.58
CA VAL A 324 14.86 -0.16 17.60
C VAL A 324 13.52 -0.03 18.33
N GLN A 325 13.30 -0.85 19.37
CA GLN A 325 12.10 -0.77 20.19
C GLN A 325 11.93 0.62 20.82
N ALA A 326 13.02 1.25 21.27
CA ALA A 326 13.01 2.57 21.89
C ALA A 326 12.65 3.73 20.93
N GLN A 327 12.68 3.50 19.62
CA GLN A 327 12.30 4.50 18.61
C GLN A 327 10.80 4.52 18.31
N LEU A 328 10.11 3.42 18.59
CA LEU A 328 8.67 3.28 18.37
C LEU A 328 7.88 4.05 19.43
N LEU A 329 6.62 4.36 19.14
CA LEU A 329 5.73 4.91 20.15
C LEU A 329 5.49 3.89 21.27
N PRO A 330 5.30 4.34 22.52
CA PRO A 330 5.01 3.45 23.64
C PRO A 330 3.75 2.59 23.39
N ASP A 331 3.80 1.32 23.78
CA ASP A 331 2.71 0.36 23.54
C ASP A 331 1.38 0.80 24.18
N GLU A 332 1.43 1.60 25.24
CA GLU A 332 0.25 2.15 25.90
C GLU A 332 -0.61 3.03 24.97
N GLN A 333 0.01 3.67 23.97
CA GLN A 333 -0.72 4.49 23.00
C GLN A 333 -1.58 3.65 22.03
N TYR A 334 -1.26 2.37 21.86
CA TYR A 334 -1.95 1.46 20.94
C TYR A 334 -3.10 0.68 21.57
N THR A 335 -3.43 0.95 22.86
CA THR A 335 -4.41 0.17 23.63
C THR A 335 -5.80 0.11 22.95
N ASN A 336 -6.18 1.16 22.23
CA ASN A 336 -7.46 1.25 21.52
C ASN A 336 -7.30 1.11 20.00
N ALA A 337 -6.11 0.77 19.52
CA ALA A 337 -5.88 0.52 18.10
C ALA A 337 -6.41 -0.87 17.72
N ARG A 338 -7.06 -0.95 16.55
CA ARG A 338 -7.58 -2.21 16.03
C ARG A 338 -7.41 -2.32 14.52
N PHE A 339 -7.28 -3.53 14.04
CA PHE A 339 -7.40 -3.81 12.60
C PHE A 339 -8.85 -3.65 12.14
N ILE A 340 -9.04 -3.60 10.83
CA ILE A 340 -10.35 -3.68 10.19
C ILE A 340 -10.95 -5.04 10.57
N GLU A 341 -12.14 -5.04 11.18
CA GLU A 341 -12.81 -6.25 11.68
C GLU A 341 -13.75 -6.88 10.62
N ASP A 342 -14.35 -6.04 9.77
CA ASP A 342 -15.23 -6.46 8.68
C ASP A 342 -14.66 -5.98 7.35
N GLN A 343 -13.76 -6.79 6.79
CA GLN A 343 -13.07 -6.44 5.54
C GLN A 343 -14.05 -6.32 4.36
N GLU A 344 -15.06 -7.22 4.28
CA GLU A 344 -16.04 -7.19 3.19
C GLU A 344 -16.88 -5.90 3.23
N ALA A 345 -17.30 -5.47 4.43
CA ALA A 345 -18.02 -4.21 4.60
C ALA A 345 -17.14 -3.00 4.26
N TRP A 346 -15.86 -3.03 4.65
CA TRP A 346 -14.90 -1.97 4.34
C TRP A 346 -14.63 -1.87 2.83
N ASP A 347 -14.41 -2.98 2.15
CA ASP A 347 -14.18 -3.00 0.69
C ASP A 347 -15.39 -2.45 -0.06
N ALA A 348 -16.61 -2.79 0.39
CA ALA A 348 -17.84 -2.23 -0.15
C ALA A 348 -17.94 -0.71 0.08
N ALA A 349 -17.54 -0.20 1.24
CA ALA A 349 -17.54 1.23 1.54
C ALA A 349 -16.50 1.98 0.69
N VAL A 350 -15.29 1.42 0.53
CA VAL A 350 -14.20 2.02 -0.27
C VAL A 350 -14.58 2.13 -1.74
N ALA A 351 -15.36 1.19 -2.29
CA ALA A 351 -15.77 1.19 -3.69
C ALA A 351 -16.48 2.50 -4.11
N ASP A 352 -17.27 3.10 -3.21
CA ASP A 352 -18.01 4.34 -3.45
C ASP A 352 -17.36 5.57 -2.78
N LEU A 353 -16.29 5.37 -2.01
CA LEU A 353 -15.72 6.38 -1.14
C LEU A 353 -15.22 7.63 -1.90
N ALA A 354 -14.57 7.44 -3.07
CA ALA A 354 -14.10 8.56 -3.88
C ALA A 354 -15.24 9.50 -4.29
N THR A 355 -16.41 8.93 -4.63
CA THR A 355 -17.60 9.72 -4.98
C THR A 355 -18.18 10.42 -3.76
N SER A 356 -18.37 9.70 -2.66
CA SER A 356 -18.90 10.27 -1.41
C SER A 356 -18.01 11.38 -0.87
N TRP A 357 -16.68 11.18 -0.89
CA TRP A 357 -15.72 12.20 -0.49
C TRP A 357 -15.83 13.47 -1.34
N GLN A 358 -15.92 13.31 -2.66
CA GLN A 358 -16.06 14.46 -3.58
C GLN A 358 -17.36 15.22 -3.35
N GLU A 359 -18.48 14.51 -3.18
CA GLU A 359 -19.81 15.12 -3.08
C GLU A 359 -20.09 15.69 -1.68
N GLU A 360 -19.62 15.03 -0.63
CA GLU A 360 -20.00 15.35 0.74
C GLU A 360 -18.94 16.14 1.51
N VAL A 361 -17.66 16.12 1.07
CA VAL A 361 -16.56 16.81 1.76
C VAL A 361 -15.95 17.87 0.85
N VAL A 362 -15.37 17.49 -0.30
CA VAL A 362 -14.65 18.43 -1.17
C VAL A 362 -15.55 19.55 -1.68
N ALA A 363 -16.82 19.25 -1.97
CA ALA A 363 -17.80 20.25 -2.42
C ALA A 363 -18.04 21.37 -1.40
N TYR A 364 -17.64 21.19 -0.14
CA TYR A 364 -17.76 22.16 0.95
C TYR A 364 -16.44 22.84 1.32
N ALA A 365 -15.30 22.35 0.79
CA ALA A 365 -14.00 23.00 1.00
C ALA A 365 -14.00 24.36 0.27
N GLN A 366 -13.55 25.41 0.97
CA GLN A 366 -13.55 26.80 0.47
C GLN A 366 -12.20 27.17 -0.16
#